data_5a63e0f908390deb9c8e480e31bd9818
#
_entry.id   5a63e0f908390deb9c8e480e31bd9818
#
_cell.length_a   1.000
_cell.length_b   1.000
_cell.length_c   1.000
_cell.angle_alpha   90.00
_cell.angle_beta   90.00
_cell.angle_gamma   90.00
#
_symmetry.space_group_name_H-M   'P 1'
#
loop_
_entity.id
_entity.type
_entity.pdbx_description
1 polymer ?
#
loop_
_entity_poly.entity_id
_entity_poly.type
_entity_poly.pdbx_seq_one_letter_code
_entity_poly.pdbx_strand_id
1 'polypeptide(L)'
;MKPERFLTADQQKTVVAAVRLAEKGTSGEIRIHIDGECRKDPIRRAEEVFTRLGMHRTELRNGVLIYLACNTKVFAVIGDKGINDVVPHDFWEDTAALLKQHFSKGEYTEGLAGAAMHI
;
A
#
# COMPACT_ATOMS: atom_id res chain seq x y z
N MET A 1 -1.07 -2.64 19.59
CA MET A 1 -2.40 -2.23 19.05
C MET A 1 -2.84 -3.22 17.97
N LYS A 2 -4.11 -3.56 17.94
CA LYS A 2 -4.63 -4.45 16.89
C LYS A 2 -4.71 -3.70 15.56
N PRO A 3 -4.36 -4.36 14.44
CA PRO A 3 -4.40 -3.70 13.12
C PRO A 3 -5.76 -3.09 12.78
N GLU A 4 -6.86 -3.73 13.16
CA GLU A 4 -8.21 -3.27 12.88
C GLU A 4 -8.54 -1.95 13.56
N ARG A 5 -7.81 -1.60 14.63
CA ARG A 5 -8.02 -0.39 15.41
C ARG A 5 -6.97 0.69 15.16
N PHE A 6 -6.01 0.41 14.29
CA PHE A 6 -4.93 1.34 14.01
C PHE A 6 -5.45 2.67 13.46
N LEU A 7 -6.38 2.59 12.51
CA LEU A 7 -7.06 3.77 11.97
C LEU A 7 -8.47 3.86 12.54
N THR A 8 -8.92 5.07 12.86
CA THR A 8 -10.31 5.31 13.26
C THR A 8 -11.24 5.05 12.06
N ALA A 9 -12.55 4.95 12.32
CA ALA A 9 -13.54 4.75 11.26
C ALA A 9 -13.47 5.88 10.22
N ASP A 10 -13.32 7.13 10.67
CA ASP A 10 -13.23 8.28 9.75
C ASP A 10 -11.93 8.25 8.96
N GLN A 11 -10.82 7.87 9.58
CA GLN A 11 -9.53 7.72 8.89
C GLN A 11 -9.60 6.62 7.83
N GLN A 12 -10.24 5.50 8.15
CA GLN A 12 -10.47 4.43 7.17
C GLN A 12 -11.26 4.91 5.98
N LYS A 13 -12.31 5.70 6.20
CA LYS A 13 -13.11 6.28 5.12
C LYS A 13 -12.28 7.19 4.22
N THR A 14 -11.40 8.00 4.82
CA THR A 14 -10.51 8.88 4.06
C THR A 14 -9.59 8.08 3.16
N VAL A 15 -8.98 7.02 3.68
CA VAL A 15 -8.07 6.16 2.91
C VAL A 15 -8.81 5.42 1.80
N VAL A 16 -9.97 4.84 2.11
CA VAL A 16 -10.80 4.13 1.12
C VAL A 16 -11.23 5.08 0.00
N ALA A 17 -11.62 6.31 0.32
CA ALA A 17 -12.00 7.29 -0.68
C ALA A 17 -10.83 7.62 -1.62
N ALA A 18 -9.61 7.76 -1.08
CA ALA A 18 -8.42 8.01 -1.88
C ALA A 18 -8.11 6.84 -2.80
N VAL A 19 -8.21 5.60 -2.30
CA VAL A 19 -8.00 4.39 -3.12
C VAL A 19 -9.02 4.33 -4.26
N ARG A 20 -10.29 4.56 -3.97
CA ARG A 20 -11.35 4.53 -4.99
C ARG A 20 -11.14 5.60 -6.06
N LEU A 21 -10.72 6.78 -5.65
CA LEU A 21 -10.44 7.86 -6.57
C LEU A 21 -9.25 7.53 -7.48
N ALA A 22 -8.20 6.98 -6.90
CA ALA A 22 -7.01 6.55 -7.65
C ALA A 22 -7.36 5.45 -8.64
N GLU A 23 -8.19 4.49 -8.25
CA GLU A 23 -8.60 3.38 -9.13
C GLU A 23 -9.46 3.83 -10.31
N LYS A 24 -10.14 4.98 -10.22
CA LYS A 24 -10.91 5.51 -11.35
C LYS A 24 -10.05 5.86 -12.56
N GLY A 25 -8.79 6.20 -12.33
CA GLY A 25 -7.86 6.55 -13.42
C GLY A 25 -7.11 5.38 -14.00
N THR A 26 -7.38 4.16 -13.54
CA THR A 26 -6.65 2.97 -13.98
C THR A 26 -7.56 1.75 -13.91
N SER A 27 -7.22 0.71 -14.68
CA SER A 27 -7.87 -0.60 -14.57
C SER A 27 -7.28 -1.44 -13.45
N GLY A 28 -6.24 -0.94 -12.75
CA GLY A 28 -5.55 -1.67 -11.71
C GLY A 28 -6.32 -1.70 -10.39
N GLU A 29 -5.91 -2.61 -9.53
CA GLU A 29 -6.42 -2.76 -8.17
C GLU A 29 -5.38 -2.22 -7.20
N ILE A 30 -5.82 -1.37 -6.26
CA ILE A 30 -4.96 -0.85 -5.21
C ILE A 30 -5.53 -1.32 -3.88
N ARG A 31 -4.71 -1.99 -3.07
CA ARG A 31 -5.11 -2.44 -1.74
C ARG A 31 -4.11 -2.00 -0.70
N ILE A 32 -4.60 -1.81 0.51
CA ILE A 32 -3.81 -1.51 1.69
C ILE A 32 -4.06 -2.61 2.70
N HIS A 33 -2.98 -3.23 3.17
CA HIS A 33 -3.05 -4.27 4.19
C HIS A 33 -2.24 -3.85 5.40
N ILE A 34 -2.85 -3.93 6.59
CA ILE A 34 -2.22 -3.54 7.84
C ILE A 34 -2.10 -4.77 8.74
N ASP A 35 -0.86 -5.15 9.05
CA ASP A 35 -0.54 -6.14 10.07
C ASP A 35 -0.20 -5.42 11.38
N GLY A 36 -0.24 -6.12 12.51
CA GLY A 36 0.29 -5.60 13.76
C GLY A 36 1.81 -5.64 13.75
N GLU A 37 2.37 -6.83 13.53
CA GLU A 37 3.81 -7.04 13.56
C GLU A 37 4.31 -7.71 12.28
N CYS A 38 5.55 -7.43 11.93
CA CYS A 38 6.26 -8.10 10.83
C CYS A 38 7.67 -8.41 11.31
N ARG A 39 8.01 -9.69 11.41
CA ARG A 39 9.31 -10.16 11.89
C ARG A 39 10.24 -10.60 10.78
N LYS A 40 9.78 -10.55 9.54
CA LYS A 40 10.57 -10.86 8.35
C LYS A 40 10.72 -9.59 7.51
N ASP A 41 11.40 -9.70 6.39
CA ASP A 41 11.50 -8.60 5.42
C ASP A 41 10.08 -8.15 5.02
N PRO A 42 9.76 -6.86 5.15
CA PRO A 42 8.41 -6.37 4.81
C PRO A 42 8.06 -6.61 3.35
N ILE A 43 9.00 -6.59 2.43
CA ILE A 43 8.73 -6.89 1.01
C ILE A 43 8.30 -8.34 0.86
N ARG A 44 8.97 -9.27 1.52
CA ARG A 44 8.58 -10.70 1.51
C ARG A 44 7.19 -10.91 2.08
N ARG A 45 6.89 -10.26 3.20
CA ARG A 45 5.57 -10.35 3.80
C ARG A 45 4.52 -9.77 2.87
N ALA A 46 4.81 -8.63 2.24
CA ALA A 46 3.91 -8.02 1.27
C ALA A 46 3.62 -8.96 0.09
N GLU A 47 4.63 -9.66 -0.40
CA GLU A 47 4.47 -10.65 -1.48
C GLU A 47 3.56 -11.79 -1.06
N GLU A 48 3.70 -12.29 0.17
CA GLU A 48 2.82 -13.33 0.71
C GLU A 48 1.37 -12.86 0.77
N VAL A 49 1.14 -11.65 1.27
CA VAL A 49 -0.20 -11.06 1.36
C VAL A 49 -0.79 -10.85 -0.04
N PHE A 50 0.00 -10.34 -0.96
CA PHE A 50 -0.39 -10.12 -2.34
C PHE A 50 -0.93 -11.41 -2.97
N THR A 51 -0.20 -12.50 -2.81
CA THR A 51 -0.59 -13.80 -3.34
C THR A 51 -1.84 -14.33 -2.64
N ARG A 52 -1.90 -14.23 -1.31
CA ARG A 52 -3.03 -14.70 -0.52
C ARG A 52 -4.33 -13.98 -0.91
N LEU A 53 -4.26 -12.68 -1.16
CA LEU A 53 -5.42 -11.89 -1.57
C LEU A 53 -5.81 -12.11 -3.03
N GLY A 54 -5.02 -12.90 -3.77
CA GLY A 54 -5.29 -13.17 -5.19
C GLY A 54 -5.06 -11.98 -6.09
N MET A 55 -4.24 -11.03 -5.67
CA MET A 55 -4.00 -9.79 -6.42
C MET A 55 -3.26 -10.01 -7.74
N HIS A 56 -2.58 -11.15 -7.88
CA HIS A 56 -1.90 -11.53 -9.13
C HIS A 56 -2.87 -12.01 -10.22
N ARG A 57 -4.16 -12.10 -9.90
CA ARG A 57 -5.18 -12.64 -10.83
C ARG A 57 -5.86 -11.58 -11.69
N THR A 58 -5.37 -10.34 -11.68
CA THR A 58 -5.90 -9.30 -12.55
C THR A 58 -5.46 -9.56 -13.99
N GLU A 59 -6.30 -9.22 -14.96
CA GLU A 59 -6.04 -9.47 -16.39
C GLU A 59 -4.75 -8.79 -16.86
N LEU A 60 -4.53 -7.55 -16.45
CA LEU A 60 -3.35 -6.78 -16.86
C LEU A 60 -2.17 -6.89 -15.89
N ARG A 61 -2.29 -7.69 -14.85
CA ARG A 61 -1.26 -7.86 -13.83
C ARG A 61 -0.79 -6.51 -13.25
N ASN A 62 -1.76 -5.63 -12.96
CA ASN A 62 -1.51 -4.27 -12.51
C ASN A 62 -1.99 -3.98 -11.09
N GLY A 63 -2.05 -4.99 -10.25
CA GLY A 63 -2.34 -4.81 -8.83
C GLY A 63 -1.19 -4.14 -8.08
N VAL A 64 -1.53 -3.31 -7.10
CA VAL A 64 -0.56 -2.65 -6.22
C VAL A 64 -0.99 -2.86 -4.77
N LEU A 65 -0.05 -3.27 -3.94
CA LEU A 65 -0.29 -3.45 -2.51
C LEU A 65 0.59 -2.50 -1.71
N ILE A 66 -0.05 -1.73 -0.82
CA ILE A 66 0.65 -0.95 0.21
C ILE A 66 0.51 -1.74 1.51
N TYR A 67 1.63 -2.13 2.07
CA TYR A 67 1.71 -2.95 3.28
C TYR A 67 2.29 -2.16 4.44
N LEU A 68 1.65 -2.24 5.61
CA LEU A 68 2.12 -1.59 6.82
C LEU A 68 1.98 -2.54 8.01
N ALA A 69 3.04 -2.69 8.79
CA ALA A 69 3.01 -3.35 10.10
C ALA A 69 3.03 -2.25 11.16
N CYS A 70 1.88 -1.97 11.76
CA CYS A 70 1.70 -0.77 12.56
C CYS A 70 2.47 -0.78 13.89
N ASN A 71 2.69 -1.95 14.50
CA ASN A 71 3.42 -2.04 15.76
C ASN A 71 4.93 -2.13 15.54
N THR A 72 5.37 -2.84 14.50
CA THR A 72 6.79 -2.94 14.15
C THR A 72 7.29 -1.68 13.42
N LYS A 73 6.38 -0.90 12.85
CA LYS A 73 6.65 0.34 12.11
C LYS A 73 7.51 0.12 10.87
N VAL A 74 7.20 -0.93 10.13
CA VAL A 74 7.80 -1.20 8.81
C VAL A 74 6.70 -1.23 7.76
N PHE A 75 7.08 -0.95 6.52
CA PHE A 75 6.13 -0.92 5.41
C PHE A 75 6.80 -1.35 4.11
N ALA A 76 5.99 -1.65 3.11
CA ALA A 76 6.45 -1.96 1.76
C ALA A 76 5.37 -1.59 0.75
N VAL A 77 5.78 -1.26 -0.46
CA VAL A 77 4.88 -1.06 -1.59
C VAL A 77 5.35 -1.97 -2.70
N ILE A 78 4.46 -2.82 -3.20
CA ILE A 78 4.80 -3.70 -4.31
C ILE A 78 3.76 -3.59 -5.41
N GLY A 79 4.21 -3.68 -6.65
CA GLY A 79 3.36 -3.71 -7.81
C GLY A 79 3.55 -5.00 -8.58
N ASP A 80 2.49 -5.46 -9.25
CA ASP A 80 2.58 -6.64 -10.10
C ASP A 80 3.31 -6.32 -11.39
N LYS A 81 3.63 -7.36 -12.14
CA LYS A 81 4.43 -7.32 -13.35
C LYS A 81 3.94 -6.27 -14.36
N GLY A 82 2.63 -6.21 -14.59
CA GLY A 82 2.07 -5.30 -15.60
C GLY A 82 2.28 -3.84 -15.27
N ILE A 83 2.31 -3.46 -13.99
CA ILE A 83 2.58 -2.08 -13.62
C ILE A 83 4.09 -1.81 -13.55
N ASN A 84 4.89 -2.77 -13.11
CA ASN A 84 6.34 -2.62 -13.05
C ASN A 84 6.95 -2.35 -14.44
N ASP A 85 6.37 -2.91 -15.48
CA ASP A 85 6.86 -2.74 -16.85
C ASP A 85 6.61 -1.35 -17.43
N VAL A 86 5.69 -0.57 -16.86
CA VAL A 86 5.28 0.72 -17.45
C VAL A 86 5.66 1.94 -16.60
N VAL A 87 6.04 1.74 -15.33
CA VAL A 87 6.41 2.87 -14.46
C VAL A 87 7.91 3.18 -14.57
N PRO A 88 8.32 4.43 -14.24
CA PRO A 88 9.75 4.77 -14.21
C PRO A 88 10.53 3.87 -13.26
N HIS A 89 11.83 3.73 -13.52
CA HIS A 89 12.73 2.86 -12.76
C HIS A 89 12.69 3.10 -11.25
N ASP A 90 12.59 4.34 -10.82
CA ASP A 90 12.64 4.74 -9.41
C ASP A 90 11.23 5.01 -8.82
N PHE A 91 10.17 4.60 -9.52
CA PHE A 91 8.79 4.88 -9.12
C PHE A 91 8.48 4.39 -7.70
N TRP A 92 8.84 3.14 -7.40
CA TRP A 92 8.55 2.56 -6.08
C TRP A 92 9.41 3.18 -4.98
N GLU A 93 10.61 3.60 -5.30
CA GLU A 93 11.47 4.32 -4.36
C GLU A 93 10.85 5.66 -3.99
N ASP A 94 10.29 6.39 -4.96
CA ASP A 94 9.60 7.66 -4.72
C ASP A 94 8.35 7.47 -3.86
N THR A 95 7.58 6.43 -4.13
CA THR A 95 6.39 6.09 -3.34
C THR A 95 6.78 5.74 -1.91
N ALA A 96 7.83 4.94 -1.72
CA ALA A 96 8.31 4.58 -0.39
C ALA A 96 8.83 5.81 0.37
N ALA A 97 9.50 6.74 -0.31
CA ALA A 97 9.98 7.97 0.30
C ALA A 97 8.81 8.84 0.80
N LEU A 98 7.74 8.92 0.02
CA LEU A 98 6.52 9.62 0.41
C LEU A 98 5.92 9.03 1.69
N LEU A 99 5.79 7.71 1.74
CA LEU A 99 5.28 7.02 2.93
C LEU A 99 6.19 7.24 4.14
N LYS A 100 7.49 7.12 3.97
CA LYS A 100 8.45 7.31 5.04
C LYS A 100 8.37 8.73 5.62
N GLN A 101 8.23 9.72 4.76
CA GLN A 101 8.12 11.12 5.18
C GLN A 101 6.91 11.34 6.08
N HIS A 102 5.74 10.83 5.68
CA HIS A 102 4.51 10.97 6.46
C HIS A 102 4.55 10.10 7.73
N PHE A 103 5.00 8.85 7.60
CA PHE A 103 5.01 7.93 8.75
C PHE A 103 5.96 8.39 9.85
N SER A 104 7.08 9.02 9.50
CA SER A 104 8.03 9.55 10.49
C SER A 104 7.42 10.66 11.34
N LYS A 105 6.37 11.31 10.85
CA LYS A 105 5.63 12.35 11.56
C LYS A 105 4.34 11.83 12.21
N GLY A 106 4.09 10.52 12.14
CA GLY A 106 2.84 9.93 12.65
C GLY A 106 1.64 10.19 11.75
N GLU A 107 1.84 10.66 10.53
CA GLU A 107 0.77 10.99 9.58
C GLU A 107 0.42 9.77 8.74
N TYR A 108 -0.12 8.73 9.37
CA TYR A 108 -0.37 7.46 8.69
C TYR A 108 -1.50 7.55 7.66
N THR A 109 -2.59 8.22 8.02
CA THR A 109 -3.74 8.41 7.10
C THR A 109 -3.31 9.19 5.87
N GLU A 110 -2.61 10.29 6.07
CA GLU A 110 -2.12 11.16 4.99
C GLU A 110 -1.11 10.42 4.11
N GLY A 111 -0.24 9.62 4.73
CA GLY A 111 0.74 8.82 4.00
C GLY A 111 0.09 7.77 3.12
N LEU A 112 -0.85 7.00 3.66
CA LEU A 112 -1.55 5.96 2.92
C LEU A 112 -2.39 6.54 1.78
N ALA A 113 -3.16 7.60 2.07
CA ALA A 113 -3.98 8.26 1.06
C ALA A 113 -3.11 8.90 -0.02
N GLY A 114 -2.03 9.59 0.37
CA GLY A 114 -1.09 10.22 -0.56
C GLY A 114 -0.39 9.22 -1.45
N ALA A 115 0.03 8.08 -0.90
CA ALA A 115 0.66 7.02 -1.68
C ALA A 115 -0.31 6.42 -2.70
N ALA A 116 -1.57 6.17 -2.30
CA ALA A 116 -2.59 5.67 -3.21
C ALA A 116 -2.81 6.64 -4.38
N MET A 117 -2.87 7.93 -4.09
CA MET A 117 -3.06 8.96 -5.12
C MET A 117 -1.83 9.14 -6.02
N HIS A 118 -0.63 8.84 -5.50
CA HIS A 118 0.62 8.91 -6.28
C HIS A 118 0.67 7.81 -7.34
N ILE A 119 0.11 6.66 -7.01
CA ILE A 119 0.06 5.51 -7.90
C ILE A 119 -0.96 5.75 -9.02
#